data_63cda08361f7fde056ec69797421e29a
#
_entry.id   63cda08361f7fde056ec69797421e29a
#
_cell.length_a   1.000
_cell.length_b   1.000
_cell.length_c   1.000
_cell.angle_alpha   90.00
_cell.angle_beta   90.00
_cell.angle_gamma   90.00
#
_symmetry.space_group_name_H-M   'P 1'
#
loop_
_entity.id
_entity.type
_entity.pdbx_description
1 polymer ?
#
loop_
_entity_poly.entity_id
_entity_poly.type
_entity_poly.pdbx_seq_one_letter_code
_entity_poly.pdbx_strand_id
1 'polypeptide(L)'
;RNVEAWSLSRLRHSIYEAGGCCTEHTDYGVLTLQQSSAPGLQAELLGSWRPLAPPPGCALVFAGDMLEILTNGRVRALKHRVRLEGGSAESGVVRQSHILFLQPDGG
;
A
#
# COMPACT_ATOMS: atom_id res chain seq x y z
N ARG A 1 18.45 -4.27 -18.45
CA ARG A 1 18.71 -4.60 -18.09
C ARG A 1 18.56 -4.96 -17.19
N ASN A 2 17.99 -4.73 -16.76
CA ASN A 2 18.46 -5.18 -15.69
C ASN A 2 17.46 -5.54 -14.70
N VAL A 3 16.92 -6.75 -14.89
CA VAL A 3 15.97 -7.34 -13.97
C VAL A 3 16.55 -7.39 -12.57
N GLU A 4 17.85 -7.51 -12.48
CA GLU A 4 18.51 -7.60 -11.19
C GLU A 4 18.40 -6.34 -10.37
N ALA A 5 18.14 -5.20 -10.99
CA ALA A 5 17.98 -3.95 -10.25
C ALA A 5 16.80 -3.99 -9.29
N TRP A 6 15.90 -4.94 -9.45
CA TRP A 6 14.72 -5.07 -8.61
C TRP A 6 14.74 -6.33 -7.74
N SER A 7 15.91 -6.94 -7.57
CA SER A 7 16.02 -8.20 -6.83
C SER A 7 15.65 -8.08 -5.36
N LEU A 8 15.64 -6.88 -4.81
CA LEU A 8 15.23 -6.66 -3.43
C LEU A 8 13.73 -6.42 -3.27
N SER A 9 12.99 -6.54 -4.35
CA SER A 9 11.54 -6.40 -4.29
C SER A 9 10.94 -7.51 -3.42
N ARG A 10 9.86 -7.18 -2.71
CA ARG A 10 9.24 -8.08 -1.77
C ARG A 10 7.76 -8.19 -2.00
N LEU A 11 7.26 -9.41 -1.91
CA LEU A 11 5.83 -9.69 -1.94
C LEU A 11 5.36 -10.00 -0.52
N ARG A 12 4.30 -9.34 -0.10
CA ARG A 12 3.72 -9.54 1.22
C ARG A 12 2.23 -9.81 1.11
N HIS A 13 1.78 -10.78 1.90
CA HIS A 13 0.36 -11.07 2.05
C HIS A 13 -0.07 -10.64 3.45
N SER A 14 -1.04 -9.75 3.53
CA SER A 14 -1.55 -9.25 4.80
C SER A 14 -3.00 -9.67 4.97
N ILE A 15 -3.36 -10.05 6.18
CA ILE A 15 -4.69 -10.49 6.53
C ILE A 15 -5.20 -9.64 7.67
N TYR A 16 -6.40 -9.09 7.52
CA TYR A 16 -7.03 -8.27 8.54
C TYR A 16 -8.36 -8.87 8.94
N GLU A 17 -8.60 -8.87 10.25
CA GLU A 17 -9.90 -9.24 10.80
C GLU A 17 -10.74 -7.99 11.04
N ALA A 18 -12.00 -8.18 11.40
CA ALA A 18 -12.88 -7.06 11.68
C ALA A 18 -12.27 -6.17 12.75
N GLY A 19 -12.29 -4.87 12.52
CA GLY A 19 -11.70 -3.91 13.45
C GLY A 19 -10.19 -3.79 13.34
N GLY A 20 -9.55 -4.54 12.45
CA GLY A 20 -8.11 -4.47 12.26
C GLY A 20 -7.69 -3.14 11.65
N CYS A 21 -6.44 -2.79 11.87
CA CYS A 21 -5.92 -1.54 11.33
C CYS A 21 -4.43 -1.65 11.06
N CYS A 22 -3.96 -0.73 10.24
CA CYS A 22 -2.54 -0.50 10.03
C CYS A 22 -2.33 0.99 10.20
N THR A 23 -1.37 1.36 11.04
CA THR A 23 -1.10 2.76 11.35
C THR A 23 -0.64 3.52 10.12
N GLU A 24 -0.96 4.79 10.06
CA GLU A 24 -0.56 5.63 8.94
C GLU A 24 0.96 5.68 8.77
N HIS A 25 1.38 5.55 7.54
CA HIS A 25 2.81 5.55 7.20
C HIS A 25 2.98 5.78 5.70
N THR A 26 4.22 5.99 5.29
CA THR A 26 4.62 5.88 3.89
C THR A 26 5.45 4.61 3.75
N ASP A 27 5.47 4.04 2.55
CA ASP A 27 6.41 2.97 2.24
C ASP A 27 7.74 3.59 1.85
N TYR A 28 8.84 2.90 2.11
CA TYR A 28 10.12 3.53 1.81
C TYR A 28 10.76 3.09 0.49
N GLY A 29 10.11 2.25 -0.27
CA GLY A 29 10.62 1.84 -1.57
C GLY A 29 10.37 2.86 -2.67
N VAL A 30 10.44 2.38 -3.91
CA VAL A 30 10.18 3.21 -5.08
C VAL A 30 8.69 3.20 -5.39
N LEU A 31 8.12 2.03 -5.61
CA LEU A 31 6.71 1.86 -5.90
C LEU A 31 6.14 0.73 -5.08
N THR A 32 4.87 0.86 -4.76
CA THR A 32 4.10 -0.21 -4.13
C THR A 32 2.92 -0.54 -5.04
N LEU A 33 2.73 -1.82 -5.30
CA LEU A 33 1.55 -2.32 -5.98
C LEU A 33 0.72 -3.08 -4.97
N GLN A 34 -0.56 -2.77 -4.89
CA GLN A 34 -1.42 -3.40 -3.88
C GLN A 34 -2.74 -3.81 -4.46
N GLN A 35 -3.14 -5.05 -4.18
CA GLN A 35 -4.44 -5.57 -4.53
C GLN A 35 -5.08 -6.13 -3.27
N SER A 36 -6.33 -5.78 -3.03
CA SER A 36 -7.01 -6.14 -1.80
C SER A 36 -8.39 -6.70 -2.09
N SER A 37 -8.86 -7.55 -1.20
CA SER A 37 -10.15 -8.23 -1.36
C SER A 37 -11.33 -7.38 -0.93
N ALA A 38 -11.09 -6.31 -0.17
CA ALA A 38 -12.15 -5.51 0.40
C ALA A 38 -11.66 -4.09 0.70
N PRO A 39 -12.57 -3.14 0.94
CA PRO A 39 -12.21 -1.78 1.30
C PRO A 39 -11.44 -1.70 2.62
N GLY A 40 -10.90 -0.56 2.92
CA GLY A 40 -10.20 -0.30 4.17
C GLY A 40 -8.95 0.54 4.00
N LEU A 41 -8.40 0.56 2.82
CA LEU A 41 -7.23 1.39 2.56
C LEU A 41 -7.64 2.84 2.40
N GLN A 42 -6.95 3.71 3.10
CA GLN A 42 -7.17 5.15 3.03
C GLN A 42 -5.84 5.85 2.78
N ALA A 43 -5.90 6.93 2.06
CA ALA A 43 -4.72 7.75 1.80
C ALA A 43 -5.01 9.20 2.16
N GLU A 44 -3.97 9.89 2.59
CA GLU A 44 -4.06 11.32 2.83
C GLU A 44 -3.80 12.05 1.51
N LEU A 45 -4.80 12.74 1.03
CA LEU A 45 -4.73 13.50 -0.22
C LEU A 45 -5.22 14.91 0.06
N LEU A 46 -4.34 15.88 -0.19
CA LEU A 46 -4.68 17.30 -0.02
C LEU A 46 -5.20 17.60 1.39
N GLY A 47 -4.59 16.97 2.39
CA GLY A 47 -4.93 17.22 3.78
C GLY A 47 -6.12 16.45 4.33
N SER A 48 -6.70 15.56 3.54
CA SER A 48 -7.84 14.76 3.98
C SER A 48 -7.59 13.28 3.76
N TRP A 49 -8.08 12.46 4.66
CA TRP A 49 -8.06 11.00 4.48
C TRP A 49 -9.20 10.58 3.56
N ARG A 50 -8.86 9.84 2.52
CA ARG A 50 -9.84 9.39 1.54
C ARG A 50 -9.69 7.90 1.30
N PRO A 51 -10.80 7.18 1.12
CA PRO A 51 -10.72 5.77 0.78
C PRO A 51 -10.15 5.59 -0.62
N LEU A 52 -9.34 4.54 -0.77
CA LEU A 52 -8.82 4.15 -2.08
C LEU A 52 -9.39 2.78 -2.40
N ALA A 53 -10.21 2.71 -3.43
CA ALA A 53 -10.86 1.47 -3.83
C ALA A 53 -10.78 1.35 -5.35
N PRO A 54 -9.76 0.68 -5.87
CA PRO A 54 -9.69 0.47 -7.31
C PRO A 54 -10.81 -0.44 -7.78
N PRO A 55 -11.20 -0.33 -9.05
CA PRO A 55 -12.20 -1.23 -9.60
C PRO A 55 -11.76 -2.68 -9.49
N PRO A 56 -12.69 -3.63 -9.50
CA PRO A 56 -12.35 -5.05 -9.47
C PRO A 56 -11.37 -5.42 -10.59
N GLY A 57 -10.41 -6.25 -10.27
CA GLY A 57 -9.40 -6.66 -11.24
C GLY A 57 -8.25 -5.69 -11.41
N CYS A 58 -8.27 -4.57 -10.72
CA CYS A 58 -7.22 -3.57 -10.81
C CYS A 58 -6.39 -3.54 -9.53
N ALA A 59 -5.17 -3.08 -9.65
CA ALA A 59 -4.29 -2.86 -8.51
C ALA A 59 -4.02 -1.39 -8.36
N LEU A 60 -3.74 -0.96 -7.13
CA LEU A 60 -3.24 0.38 -6.87
C LEU A 60 -1.74 0.39 -7.03
N VAL A 61 -1.23 1.48 -7.59
CA VAL A 61 0.20 1.72 -7.67
C VAL A 61 0.46 3.08 -7.05
N PHE A 62 1.38 3.14 -6.10
CA PHE A 62 1.70 4.42 -5.49
C PHE A 62 3.18 4.49 -5.10
N ALA A 63 3.63 5.70 -4.89
CA ALA A 63 5.03 6.00 -4.65
C ALA A 63 5.42 5.80 -3.19
N GLY A 64 6.66 5.39 -2.98
CA GLY A 64 7.27 5.36 -1.66
C GLY A 64 8.32 6.45 -1.50
N ASP A 65 8.97 6.45 -0.34
CA ASP A 65 9.93 7.49 0.04
C ASP A 65 11.09 7.61 -0.93
N MET A 66 11.58 6.48 -1.43
CA MET A 66 12.73 6.51 -2.32
C MET A 66 12.41 7.22 -3.63
N LEU A 67 11.20 7.02 -4.16
CA LEU A 67 10.81 7.73 -5.36
C LEU A 67 10.67 9.22 -5.09
N GLU A 68 10.17 9.59 -3.92
CA GLU A 68 10.10 11.00 -3.56
C GLU A 68 11.50 11.62 -3.52
N ILE A 69 12.47 10.93 -2.94
CA ILE A 69 13.84 11.42 -2.89
C ILE A 69 14.44 11.50 -4.29
N LEU A 70 14.28 10.46 -5.09
CA LEU A 70 14.85 10.41 -6.43
C LEU A 70 14.29 11.48 -7.35
N THR A 71 13.05 11.91 -7.12
CA THR A 71 12.42 12.95 -7.93
C THR A 71 12.52 14.32 -7.29
N ASN A 72 13.27 14.43 -6.20
CA ASN A 72 13.45 15.70 -5.48
C ASN A 72 12.09 16.28 -5.06
N GLY A 73 11.21 15.42 -4.60
CA GLY A 73 9.90 15.82 -4.09
C GLY A 73 8.82 16.02 -5.14
N ARG A 74 9.13 15.81 -6.41
CA ARG A 74 8.12 15.98 -7.48
C ARG A 74 7.06 14.91 -7.44
N VAL A 75 7.45 13.68 -7.08
CA VAL A 75 6.50 12.60 -6.84
C VAL A 75 6.53 12.33 -5.34
N ARG A 76 5.41 12.55 -4.69
CA ARG A 76 5.34 12.44 -3.23
C ARG A 76 5.01 11.02 -2.82
N ALA A 77 5.67 10.55 -1.78
CA ALA A 77 5.30 9.28 -1.17
C ALA A 77 3.87 9.40 -0.62
N LEU A 78 3.10 8.35 -0.79
CA LEU A 78 1.70 8.35 -0.37
C LEU A 78 1.59 7.93 1.09
N LYS A 79 1.10 8.84 1.93
CA LYS A 79 0.78 8.48 3.30
C LYS A 79 -0.55 7.74 3.30
N HIS A 80 -0.56 6.54 3.84
CA HIS A 80 -1.73 5.67 3.79
C HIS A 80 -1.88 4.88 5.09
N ARG A 81 -3.05 4.33 5.27
CA ARG A 81 -3.38 3.52 6.44
C ARG A 81 -4.48 2.55 6.07
N VAL A 82 -4.70 1.56 6.92
CA VAL A 82 -5.83 0.64 6.79
C VAL A 82 -6.70 0.79 8.03
N ARG A 83 -7.98 1.02 7.81
CA ARG A 83 -8.98 1.06 8.87
C ARG A 83 -10.19 0.27 8.43
N LEU A 84 -10.53 -0.75 9.21
CA LEU A 84 -11.69 -1.57 8.97
C LEU A 84 -12.75 -1.24 9.99
N GLU A 85 -13.97 -1.05 9.51
CA GLU A 85 -15.08 -0.81 10.42
C GLU A 85 -15.39 -2.07 11.18
N GLY A 86 -15.35 -1.98 12.50
CA GLY A 86 -15.53 -3.14 13.36
C GLY A 86 -16.96 -3.45 13.68
N GLY A 87 -17.89 -3.11 12.81
CA GLY A 87 -19.30 -3.23 13.15
C GLY A 87 -19.89 -4.60 13.00
N SER A 88 -19.23 -5.52 12.35
CA SER A 88 -19.77 -6.83 12.15
C SER A 88 -19.39 -7.75 13.28
N ALA A 89 -20.38 -8.43 13.83
CA ALA A 89 -20.14 -9.44 14.84
C ALA A 89 -19.59 -10.73 14.23
N GLU A 90 -19.62 -10.85 12.94
CA GLU A 90 -19.10 -12.03 12.30
C GLU A 90 -17.60 -11.98 12.31
N SER A 91 -17.03 -12.86 13.08
CA SER A 91 -15.60 -12.99 13.16
C SER A 91 -15.07 -13.56 11.85
N GLY A 92 -13.82 -13.30 11.61
CA GLY A 92 -13.13 -13.87 10.48
C GLY A 92 -12.40 -12.82 9.68
N VAL A 93 -11.77 -13.27 8.62
CA VAL A 93 -10.99 -12.42 7.76
C VAL A 93 -11.91 -11.59 6.89
N VAL A 94 -11.83 -10.26 7.03
CA VAL A 94 -12.64 -9.36 6.23
C VAL A 94 -11.84 -8.67 5.13
N ARG A 95 -10.51 -8.76 5.19
CA ARG A 95 -9.68 -8.11 4.18
C ARG A 95 -8.37 -8.84 4.03
N GLN A 96 -8.01 -9.13 2.80
CA GLN A 96 -6.70 -9.68 2.46
C GLN A 96 -6.06 -8.78 1.43
N SER A 97 -4.77 -8.58 1.55
CA SER A 97 -4.01 -7.76 0.63
C SER A 97 -2.77 -8.50 0.15
N HIS A 98 -2.49 -8.34 -1.13
CA HIS A 98 -1.23 -8.78 -1.71
C HIS A 98 -0.48 -7.52 -2.14
N ILE A 99 0.72 -7.36 -1.62
CA ILE A 99 1.47 -6.13 -1.78
C ILE A 99 2.84 -6.46 -2.33
N LEU A 100 3.20 -5.81 -3.43
CA LEU A 100 4.52 -5.93 -4.00
C LEU A 100 5.26 -4.61 -3.80
N PHE A 101 6.35 -4.69 -3.04
CA PHE A 101 7.21 -3.54 -2.79
C PHE A 101 8.36 -3.57 -3.77
N LEU A 102 8.44 -2.58 -4.65
CA LEU A 102 9.49 -2.49 -5.63
C LEU A 102 10.61 -1.61 -5.11
N GLN A 103 11.78 -2.20 -4.99
CA GLN A 103 12.97 -1.53 -4.49
C GLN A 103 14.13 -1.84 -5.42
N PRO A 104 15.00 -0.87 -5.69
CA PRO A 104 16.18 -1.15 -6.50
C PRO A 104 17.15 -2.01 -5.70
N ASP A 105 18.05 -2.68 -6.42
CA ASP A 105 19.17 -3.35 -5.79
C ASP A 105 20.00 -2.35 -5.02
N GLY A 106 20.58 -2.81 -3.93
CA GLY A 106 21.40 -1.96 -3.09
C GLY A 106 22.77 -1.64 -3.63
N GLY A 107 23.02 -1.98 -4.88
CA GLY A 107 24.32 -1.78 -5.49
C GLY A 107 24.66 -0.37 -5.90
#